data_5b5498c81643a0ac2853079ee8b5f0a2
#
_entry.id   5b5498c81643a0ac2853079ee8b5f0a2
#
_cell.length_a   1.000
_cell.length_b   1.000
_cell.length_c   1.000
_cell.angle_alpha   90.00
_cell.angle_beta   90.00
_cell.angle_gamma   90.00
#
_symmetry.space_group_name_H-M   'P 1'
#
loop_
_entity.id
_entity.type
_entity.pdbx_description
1 polymer ?
#
loop_
_entity_poly.entity_id
_entity_poly.type
_entity_poly.pdbx_seq_one_letter_code
_entity_poly.pdbx_strand_id
1 'polypeptide(L)'
;SIGACAAQWATVTQPRLWAMAAAQAQPSVAAALPSLAGTEVDGRLQTDAAGNLLLELAVRDYFDYFLSAVDHSGLDAVIEALLADAGRRLPEPALGQLISLLGDYLDYKRASMALMQQPLDAHQQVDPQAQLQVLQAAFERLDALRRAHFSAAAQEALFGAEQAYARYTLDSLTLQQRDDLDDSQRAQLLEQARERLPEALRASEQRQQLALEQLARSEQLWRDGADEQQMREFLAMTYDPDTVQRLLVEQRRERDWQQRYQAYRRELASLQGRGLSTEDGEQLQRQLRERLFASEDRHRVETYDAIAAKQPEPASEP
;
A
#
# COMPACT_ATOMS: atom_id res chain seq x y z
N SER A 1 14.86 -4.66 15.81
CA SER A 1 14.72 -4.50 17.25
C SER A 1 13.50 -3.68 17.66
N ILE A 2 12.32 -4.24 17.51
CA ILE A 2 11.04 -3.59 17.84
C ILE A 2 10.97 -3.19 19.34
N GLY A 3 11.61 -3.94 20.22
CA GLY A 3 11.65 -3.65 21.65
C GLY A 3 12.46 -2.40 22.05
N ALA A 4 13.52 -2.06 21.31
CA ALA A 4 14.33 -0.88 21.59
C ALA A 4 13.61 0.42 21.15
N CYS A 5 12.83 0.36 20.08
CA CYS A 5 12.03 1.47 19.60
C CYS A 5 10.90 1.82 20.61
N ALA A 6 10.18 0.83 21.11
CA ALA A 6 9.13 1.04 22.10
C ALA A 6 9.62 1.70 23.42
N ALA A 7 10.85 1.41 23.85
CA ALA A 7 11.44 2.00 25.04
C ALA A 7 11.75 3.50 24.86
N GLN A 8 12.14 3.96 23.69
CA GLN A 8 12.41 5.37 23.41
C GLN A 8 11.14 6.23 23.47
N TRP A 9 10.01 5.71 23.01
CA TRP A 9 8.73 6.42 23.03
C TRP A 9 8.18 6.65 24.45
N ALA A 10 8.58 5.83 25.43
CA ALA A 10 8.13 5.94 26.82
C ALA A 10 8.71 7.16 27.56
N THR A 11 9.77 7.78 27.04
CA THR A 11 10.52 8.84 27.74
C THR A 11 10.04 10.26 27.46
N VAL A 12 9.24 10.47 26.41
CA VAL A 12 8.76 11.79 26.00
C VAL A 12 7.39 12.08 26.60
N THR A 13 7.28 13.14 27.35
CA THR A 13 6.06 13.62 28.01
C THR A 13 5.75 15.05 27.59
N GLN A 14 4.51 15.51 27.73
CA GLN A 14 4.09 16.88 27.44
C GLN A 14 5.02 17.97 28.07
N PRO A 15 5.34 17.93 29.39
CA PRO A 15 6.24 18.90 29.96
C PRO A 15 7.64 18.91 29.35
N ARG A 16 8.13 17.74 28.92
CA ARG A 16 9.42 17.62 28.24
C ARG A 16 9.40 18.24 26.85
N LEU A 17 8.32 18.08 26.10
CA LEU A 17 8.16 18.72 24.78
C LEU A 17 8.22 20.26 24.90
N TRP A 18 7.57 20.85 25.88
CA TRP A 18 7.63 22.30 26.12
C TRP A 18 9.05 22.77 26.49
N ALA A 19 9.76 21.99 27.29
CA ALA A 19 11.13 22.31 27.65
C ALA A 19 12.08 22.25 26.43
N MET A 20 11.91 21.27 25.53
CA MET A 20 12.68 21.13 24.30
C MET A 20 12.39 22.27 23.33
N ALA A 21 11.14 22.69 23.19
CA ALA A 21 10.77 23.83 22.33
C ALA A 21 11.36 25.16 22.81
N ALA A 22 11.60 25.34 24.13
CA ALA A 22 12.20 26.54 24.69
C ALA A 22 13.72 26.58 24.55
N ALA A 23 14.40 25.47 24.28
CA ALA A 23 15.86 25.38 24.16
C ALA A 23 16.29 25.68 22.71
N GLN A 24 16.72 26.92 22.43
CA GLN A 24 17.07 27.36 21.08
C GLN A 24 18.58 27.39 20.83
N ALA A 25 19.11 26.36 20.13
CA ALA A 25 20.29 26.49 19.27
C ALA A 25 20.05 25.52 18.08
N GLN A 26 20.00 26.03 16.83
CA GLN A 26 19.29 25.33 15.78
C GLN A 26 20.19 24.92 14.60
N PRO A 27 20.57 23.63 14.47
CA PRO A 27 21.02 23.07 13.21
C PRO A 27 19.86 23.01 12.17
N SER A 28 20.19 23.00 10.88
CA SER A 28 19.21 22.66 9.84
C SER A 28 18.71 21.22 10.03
N VAL A 29 17.51 20.91 9.56
CA VAL A 29 16.96 19.54 9.62
C VAL A 29 17.94 18.50 9.07
N ALA A 30 18.58 18.80 7.93
CA ALA A 30 19.58 17.92 7.31
C ALA A 30 20.84 17.70 8.18
N ALA A 31 21.23 18.68 9.00
CA ALA A 31 22.37 18.54 9.92
C ALA A 31 21.99 17.77 11.20
N ALA A 32 20.75 17.93 11.67
CA ALA A 32 20.23 17.24 12.85
C ALA A 32 19.83 15.80 12.55
N LEU A 33 19.29 15.53 11.35
CA LEU A 33 18.74 14.24 10.90
C LEU A 33 19.34 13.83 9.55
N PRO A 34 20.53 13.21 9.53
CA PRO A 34 21.22 12.85 8.29
C PRO A 34 20.41 11.92 7.37
N SER A 35 19.52 11.07 7.93
CA SER A 35 18.64 10.17 7.15
C SER A 35 17.60 10.92 6.32
N LEU A 36 17.29 12.18 6.66
CA LEU A 36 16.38 13.05 5.92
C LEU A 36 17.13 14.05 5.01
N ALA A 37 18.46 13.96 4.93
CA ALA A 37 19.24 14.86 4.10
C ALA A 37 18.87 14.74 2.62
N GLY A 38 18.57 15.87 1.97
CA GLY A 38 18.18 15.92 0.56
C GLY A 38 16.70 15.65 0.28
N THR A 39 15.88 15.42 1.31
CA THR A 39 14.42 15.35 1.18
C THR A 39 13.77 16.68 1.57
N GLU A 40 12.61 16.99 1.01
CA GLU A 40 11.78 18.10 1.45
C GLU A 40 10.90 17.66 2.62
N VAL A 41 10.65 18.58 3.57
CA VAL A 41 9.77 18.32 4.70
C VAL A 41 8.35 18.15 4.20
N ASP A 42 7.80 16.96 4.40
CA ASP A 42 6.42 16.65 4.07
C ASP A 42 5.45 17.32 5.06
N GLY A 43 4.23 17.63 4.60
CA GLY A 43 3.23 18.28 5.43
C GLY A 43 3.44 19.80 5.59
N ARG A 44 2.58 20.58 4.93
CA ARG A 44 2.61 22.03 5.02
C ARG A 44 1.80 22.50 6.22
N LEU A 45 2.47 23.08 7.23
CA LEU A 45 1.80 23.66 8.39
C LEU A 45 1.18 25.03 8.02
N GLN A 46 -0.10 25.24 8.36
CA GLN A 46 -0.86 26.44 8.08
C GLN A 46 -1.56 26.95 9.34
N THR A 47 -1.92 28.25 9.33
CA THR A 47 -2.69 28.90 10.39
C THR A 47 -3.97 29.49 9.81
N ASP A 48 -5.01 29.58 10.63
CA ASP A 48 -6.22 30.34 10.32
C ASP A 48 -6.01 31.85 10.46
N ALA A 49 -7.02 32.64 10.14
CA ALA A 49 -6.96 34.10 10.26
C ALA A 49 -6.79 34.61 11.71
N ALA A 50 -7.06 33.77 12.72
CA ALA A 50 -6.87 34.08 14.12
C ALA A 50 -5.47 33.61 14.65
N GLY A 51 -4.65 33.01 13.79
CA GLY A 51 -3.32 32.50 14.15
C GLY A 51 -3.33 31.12 14.80
N ASN A 52 -4.47 30.40 14.80
CA ASN A 52 -4.52 29.03 15.28
C ASN A 52 -4.00 28.04 14.24
N LEU A 53 -3.49 26.89 14.66
CA LEU A 53 -3.09 25.80 13.79
C LEU A 53 -4.31 25.27 13.02
N LEU A 54 -4.21 25.24 11.69
CA LEU A 54 -5.19 24.52 10.88
C LEU A 54 -4.98 23.00 11.02
N LEU A 55 -6.02 22.33 11.52
CA LEU A 55 -6.02 20.88 11.64
C LEU A 55 -6.32 20.25 10.29
N GLU A 56 -5.31 19.68 9.66
CA GLU A 56 -5.36 19.03 8.35
C GLU A 56 -4.48 17.77 8.36
N LEU A 57 -4.67 16.87 7.40
CA LEU A 57 -3.83 15.69 7.22
C LEU A 57 -2.34 16.04 7.14
N ALA A 58 -2.01 17.19 6.54
CA ALA A 58 -0.65 17.71 6.42
C ALA A 58 0.08 17.86 7.77
N VAL A 59 -0.64 18.06 8.89
CA VAL A 59 -0.03 18.08 10.22
C VAL A 59 0.45 16.69 10.63
N ARG A 60 -0.32 15.65 10.32
CA ARG A 60 0.10 14.26 10.54
C ARG A 60 1.27 13.88 9.64
N ASP A 61 1.22 14.25 8.35
CA ASP A 61 2.31 14.00 7.40
C ASP A 61 3.61 14.66 7.88
N TYR A 62 3.51 15.88 8.43
CA TYR A 62 4.62 16.58 9.04
C TYR A 62 5.22 15.80 10.23
N PHE A 63 4.40 15.28 11.14
CA PHE A 63 4.86 14.45 12.24
C PHE A 63 5.52 13.16 11.74
N ASP A 64 4.85 12.44 10.84
CA ASP A 64 5.34 11.17 10.31
C ASP A 64 6.64 11.33 9.51
N TYR A 65 6.83 12.45 8.80
CA TYR A 65 8.08 12.77 8.13
C TYR A 65 9.26 12.77 9.10
N PHE A 66 9.17 13.54 10.18
CA PHE A 66 10.24 13.58 11.18
C PHE A 66 10.40 12.26 11.92
N LEU A 67 9.30 11.64 12.33
CA LEU A 67 9.30 10.39 13.09
C LEU A 67 9.86 9.21 12.28
N SER A 68 9.91 9.29 10.96
CA SER A 68 10.55 8.28 10.10
C SER A 68 12.06 8.14 10.36
N ALA A 69 12.69 9.16 10.94
CA ALA A 69 14.13 9.17 11.28
C ALA A 69 14.46 8.57 12.66
N VAL A 70 13.46 8.14 13.45
CA VAL A 70 13.64 7.71 14.86
C VAL A 70 14.61 6.54 14.98
N ASP A 71 14.55 5.56 14.10
CA ASP A 71 15.41 4.38 14.13
C ASP A 71 16.90 4.70 13.92
N HIS A 72 17.20 5.82 13.24
CA HIS A 72 18.56 6.24 12.92
C HIS A 72 19.11 7.26 13.92
N SER A 73 18.27 8.20 14.35
CA SER A 73 18.71 9.37 15.11
C SER A 73 18.26 9.37 16.57
N GLY A 74 17.34 8.49 16.93
CA GLY A 74 16.70 8.47 18.24
C GLY A 74 15.57 9.50 18.39
N LEU A 75 14.62 9.21 19.27
CA LEU A 75 13.39 10.00 19.40
C LEU A 75 13.64 11.44 19.86
N ASP A 76 14.56 11.64 20.80
CA ASP A 76 14.85 12.99 21.34
C ASP A 76 15.39 13.92 20.25
N ALA A 77 16.37 13.47 19.47
CA ALA A 77 16.95 14.27 18.38
C ALA A 77 15.90 14.59 17.28
N VAL A 78 15.02 13.65 17.00
CA VAL A 78 13.92 13.82 16.03
C VAL A 78 12.95 14.88 16.51
N ILE A 79 12.54 14.83 17.79
CA ILE A 79 11.63 15.82 18.37
C ILE A 79 12.28 17.20 18.43
N GLU A 80 13.56 17.32 18.82
CA GLU A 80 14.28 18.59 18.79
C GLU A 80 14.30 19.21 17.39
N ALA A 81 14.60 18.40 16.35
CA ALA A 81 14.62 18.86 14.97
C ALA A 81 13.23 19.30 14.48
N LEU A 82 12.18 18.55 14.83
CA LEU A 82 10.78 18.85 14.51
C LEU A 82 10.36 20.18 15.14
N LEU A 83 10.61 20.35 16.44
CA LEU A 83 10.22 21.56 17.17
C LEU A 83 11.01 22.78 16.70
N ALA A 84 12.30 22.64 16.38
CA ALA A 84 13.11 23.68 15.80
C ALA A 84 12.62 24.10 14.41
N ASP A 85 12.18 23.17 13.58
CA ASP A 85 11.58 23.48 12.28
C ASP A 85 10.21 24.15 12.43
N ALA A 86 9.33 23.60 13.27
CA ALA A 86 8.00 24.15 13.54
C ALA A 86 8.06 25.60 14.09
N GLY A 87 9.00 25.87 14.99
CA GLY A 87 9.21 27.21 15.55
C GLY A 87 9.63 28.26 14.53
N ARG A 88 10.23 27.87 13.40
CA ARG A 88 10.50 28.76 12.27
C ARG A 88 9.28 29.02 11.38
N ARG A 89 8.31 28.11 11.39
CA ARG A 89 7.15 28.14 10.48
C ARG A 89 5.91 28.72 11.12
N LEU A 90 5.71 28.48 12.41
CA LEU A 90 4.48 28.80 13.12
C LEU A 90 4.70 29.89 14.18
N PRO A 91 3.86 30.94 14.19
CA PRO A 91 3.75 31.85 15.32
C PRO A 91 2.93 31.22 16.46
N GLU A 92 2.96 31.85 17.64
CA GLU A 92 1.99 31.59 18.68
C GLU A 92 0.60 32.15 18.28
N PRO A 93 -0.52 31.48 18.60
CA PRO A 93 -0.65 30.28 19.45
C PRO A 93 -0.49 28.94 18.71
N ALA A 94 -0.31 28.96 17.37
CA ALA A 94 -0.28 27.73 16.56
C ALA A 94 0.86 26.80 16.94
N LEU A 95 2.04 27.33 17.29
CA LEU A 95 3.17 26.52 17.75
C LEU A 95 2.83 25.74 19.04
N GLY A 96 2.22 26.43 20.02
CA GLY A 96 1.78 25.78 21.26
C GLY A 96 0.73 24.69 21.01
N GLN A 97 -0.19 24.92 20.07
CA GLN A 97 -1.21 23.94 19.68
C GLN A 97 -0.56 22.73 18.99
N LEU A 98 0.44 22.93 18.12
CA LEU A 98 1.19 21.85 17.48
C LEU A 98 1.94 21.00 18.53
N ILE A 99 2.60 21.62 19.52
CA ILE A 99 3.33 20.90 20.57
C ILE A 99 2.38 20.03 21.40
N SER A 100 1.20 20.56 21.75
CA SER A 100 0.17 19.78 22.45
C SER A 100 -0.29 18.59 21.62
N LEU A 101 -0.62 18.81 20.36
CA LEU A 101 -1.07 17.76 19.44
C LEU A 101 0.02 16.71 19.18
N LEU A 102 1.30 17.12 19.11
CA LEU A 102 2.43 16.19 19.00
C LEU A 102 2.49 15.24 20.21
N GLY A 103 2.27 15.75 21.42
CA GLY A 103 2.21 14.92 22.61
C GLY A 103 1.12 13.85 22.53
N ASP A 104 -0.10 14.26 22.17
CA ASP A 104 -1.23 13.33 21.96
C ASP A 104 -0.91 12.31 20.85
N TYR A 105 -0.24 12.76 19.79
CA TYR A 105 0.15 11.90 18.68
C TYR A 105 1.21 10.85 19.08
N LEU A 106 2.19 11.23 19.88
CA LEU A 106 3.21 10.31 20.40
C LEU A 106 2.61 9.26 21.34
N ASP A 107 1.66 9.67 22.20
CA ASP A 107 0.93 8.76 23.08
C ASP A 107 0.06 7.77 22.29
N TYR A 108 -0.65 8.26 21.29
CA TYR A 108 -1.41 7.41 20.36
C TYR A 108 -0.51 6.41 19.61
N LYS A 109 0.63 6.86 19.04
CA LYS A 109 1.59 5.98 18.34
C LYS A 109 2.08 4.85 19.27
N ARG A 110 2.43 5.18 20.51
CA ARG A 110 2.85 4.18 21.52
C ARG A 110 1.76 3.14 21.78
N ALA A 111 0.53 3.60 22.00
CA ALA A 111 -0.61 2.71 22.25
C ALA A 111 -0.94 1.85 21.01
N SER A 112 -0.89 2.42 19.82
CA SER A 112 -1.16 1.68 18.57
C SER A 112 -0.09 0.63 18.27
N MET A 113 1.19 0.90 18.54
CA MET A 113 2.26 -0.09 18.40
C MET A 113 2.08 -1.26 19.37
N ALA A 114 1.69 -1.01 20.61
CA ALA A 114 1.39 -2.07 21.57
C ALA A 114 0.21 -2.95 21.13
N LEU A 115 -0.80 -2.36 20.49
CA LEU A 115 -1.92 -3.09 19.89
C LEU A 115 -1.48 -4.01 18.75
N MET A 116 -0.61 -3.53 17.86
CA MET A 116 -0.11 -4.29 16.70
C MET A 116 0.84 -5.44 17.06
N GLN A 117 1.41 -5.44 18.25
CA GLN A 117 2.30 -6.51 18.72
C GLN A 117 1.56 -7.75 19.22
N GLN A 118 0.23 -7.75 19.26
CA GLN A 118 -0.55 -8.92 19.68
C GLN A 118 -0.47 -10.00 18.59
N PRO A 119 0.04 -11.21 18.92
CA PRO A 119 0.14 -12.29 17.92
C PRO A 119 -1.26 -12.83 17.56
N LEU A 120 -1.42 -13.22 16.30
CA LEU A 120 -2.59 -13.97 15.84
C LEU A 120 -2.40 -15.45 16.20
N ASP A 121 -3.48 -16.12 16.61
CA ASP A 121 -3.45 -17.57 16.79
C ASP A 121 -3.46 -18.34 15.46
N ALA A 122 -3.21 -19.65 15.50
CA ALA A 122 -3.10 -20.47 14.30
C ALA A 122 -4.42 -20.54 13.50
N HIS A 123 -5.57 -20.51 14.16
CA HIS A 123 -6.88 -20.52 13.51
C HIS A 123 -7.12 -19.19 12.78
N GLN A 124 -6.80 -18.07 13.41
CA GLN A 124 -6.92 -16.73 12.83
C GLN A 124 -6.02 -16.51 11.60
N GLN A 125 -4.96 -17.31 11.44
CA GLN A 125 -4.05 -17.22 10.30
C GLN A 125 -4.57 -17.89 9.03
N VAL A 126 -5.46 -18.87 9.13
CA VAL A 126 -5.88 -19.71 7.99
C VAL A 126 -7.37 -19.61 7.64
N ASP A 127 -8.23 -19.18 8.56
CA ASP A 127 -9.67 -19.04 8.31
C ASP A 127 -10.02 -17.61 7.87
N PRO A 128 -10.56 -17.41 6.65
CA PRO A 128 -10.94 -16.09 6.14
C PRO A 128 -11.97 -15.35 7.00
N GLN A 129 -12.91 -16.04 7.62
CA GLN A 129 -13.89 -15.42 8.51
C GLN A 129 -13.25 -14.96 9.82
N ALA A 130 -12.38 -15.79 10.40
CA ALA A 130 -11.62 -15.41 11.59
C ALA A 130 -10.69 -14.23 11.31
N GLN A 131 -10.04 -14.20 10.13
CA GLN A 131 -9.23 -13.06 9.70
C GLN A 131 -10.04 -11.76 9.61
N LEU A 132 -11.23 -11.80 9.02
CA LEU A 132 -12.11 -10.64 8.93
C LEU A 132 -12.53 -10.12 10.32
N GLN A 133 -12.89 -11.03 11.24
CA GLN A 133 -13.23 -10.66 12.63
C GLN A 133 -12.05 -10.00 13.36
N VAL A 134 -10.84 -10.50 13.16
CA VAL A 134 -9.62 -9.90 13.71
C VAL A 134 -9.38 -8.49 13.17
N LEU A 135 -9.54 -8.31 11.85
CA LEU A 135 -9.41 -6.99 11.21
C LEU A 135 -10.46 -6.00 11.74
N GLN A 136 -11.71 -6.42 11.87
CA GLN A 136 -12.79 -5.61 12.44
C GLN A 136 -12.47 -5.19 13.89
N ALA A 137 -12.08 -6.16 14.73
CA ALA A 137 -11.72 -5.89 16.12
C ALA A 137 -10.48 -4.96 16.24
N ALA A 138 -9.48 -5.13 15.36
CA ALA A 138 -8.32 -4.25 15.34
C ALA A 138 -8.70 -2.83 14.93
N PHE A 139 -9.56 -2.67 13.92
CA PHE A 139 -10.09 -1.38 13.50
C PHE A 139 -10.86 -0.66 14.62
N GLU A 140 -11.76 -1.37 15.31
CA GLU A 140 -12.53 -0.82 16.44
C GLU A 140 -11.63 -0.36 17.59
N ARG A 141 -10.60 -1.17 17.92
CA ARG A 141 -9.62 -0.81 18.97
C ARG A 141 -8.80 0.41 18.57
N LEU A 142 -8.37 0.50 17.31
CA LEU A 142 -7.61 1.65 16.80
C LEU A 142 -8.46 2.92 16.81
N ASP A 143 -9.73 2.82 16.42
CA ASP A 143 -10.69 3.92 16.47
C ASP A 143 -10.96 4.36 17.93
N ALA A 144 -11.06 3.43 18.87
CA ALA A 144 -11.18 3.74 20.28
C ALA A 144 -9.94 4.47 20.84
N LEU A 145 -8.72 4.06 20.43
CA LEU A 145 -7.48 4.75 20.78
C LEU A 145 -7.47 6.19 20.24
N ARG A 146 -7.88 6.40 18.99
CA ARG A 146 -7.97 7.75 18.40
C ARG A 146 -8.94 8.63 19.18
N ARG A 147 -10.11 8.12 19.55
CA ARG A 147 -11.07 8.83 20.39
C ARG A 147 -10.54 9.15 21.80
N ALA A 148 -9.67 8.33 22.34
CA ALA A 148 -9.09 8.56 23.66
C ALA A 148 -8.00 9.64 23.66
N HIS A 149 -7.27 9.79 22.55
CA HIS A 149 -6.13 10.71 22.47
C HIS A 149 -6.43 12.03 21.78
N PHE A 150 -7.44 12.09 20.88
CA PHE A 150 -7.70 13.26 20.06
C PHE A 150 -9.11 13.81 20.25
N SER A 151 -9.24 15.14 20.11
CA SER A 151 -10.55 15.76 19.93
C SER A 151 -11.21 15.27 18.64
N ALA A 152 -12.55 15.36 18.55
CA ALA A 152 -13.28 14.95 17.35
C ALA A 152 -12.79 15.67 16.07
N ALA A 153 -12.45 16.96 16.18
CA ALA A 153 -11.91 17.73 15.07
C ALA A 153 -10.52 17.25 14.63
N ALA A 154 -9.62 16.96 15.60
CA ALA A 154 -8.30 16.44 15.28
C ALA A 154 -8.38 15.01 14.73
N GLN A 155 -9.26 14.16 15.26
CA GLN A 155 -9.49 12.82 14.74
C GLN A 155 -9.95 12.84 13.29
N GLU A 156 -10.93 13.66 12.97
CA GLU A 156 -11.41 13.80 11.58
C GLU A 156 -10.32 14.33 10.64
N ALA A 157 -9.63 15.39 11.06
CA ALA A 157 -8.60 16.03 10.24
C ALA A 157 -7.38 15.12 9.97
N LEU A 158 -6.91 14.38 10.98
CA LEU A 158 -5.69 13.56 10.88
C LEU A 158 -5.96 12.15 10.36
N PHE A 159 -7.14 11.59 10.59
CA PHE A 159 -7.43 10.17 10.35
C PHE A 159 -8.74 9.92 9.59
N GLY A 160 -9.59 10.93 9.37
CA GLY A 160 -10.92 10.74 8.80
C GLY A 160 -10.92 10.02 7.45
N ALA A 161 -10.03 10.41 6.54
CA ALA A 161 -9.89 9.75 5.25
C ALA A 161 -9.44 8.28 5.38
N GLU A 162 -8.45 8.01 6.23
CA GLU A 162 -7.98 6.65 6.50
C GLU A 162 -9.05 5.78 7.15
N GLN A 163 -9.81 6.33 8.11
CA GLN A 163 -10.92 5.63 8.76
C GLN A 163 -12.05 5.31 7.79
N ALA A 164 -12.40 6.25 6.93
CA ALA A 164 -13.43 6.06 5.91
C ALA A 164 -13.01 4.93 4.93
N TYR A 165 -11.76 4.94 4.49
CA TYR A 165 -11.24 3.92 3.58
C TYR A 165 -11.14 2.54 4.25
N ALA A 166 -10.65 2.46 5.48
CA ALA A 166 -10.59 1.21 6.23
C ALA A 166 -11.98 0.60 6.45
N ARG A 167 -12.98 1.44 6.78
CA ARG A 167 -14.38 0.99 6.90
C ARG A 167 -14.93 0.47 5.58
N TYR A 168 -14.72 1.19 4.49
CA TYR A 168 -15.10 0.75 3.14
C TYR A 168 -14.47 -0.60 2.79
N THR A 169 -13.19 -0.79 3.10
CA THR A 169 -12.49 -2.06 2.86
C THR A 169 -13.09 -3.21 3.68
N LEU A 170 -13.38 -2.99 4.96
CA LEU A 170 -14.02 -3.98 5.83
C LEU A 170 -15.44 -4.32 5.37
N ASP A 171 -16.24 -3.32 4.98
CA ASP A 171 -17.57 -3.52 4.43
C ASP A 171 -17.48 -4.35 3.12
N SER A 172 -16.54 -4.04 2.24
CA SER A 172 -16.32 -4.75 0.99
C SER A 172 -15.93 -6.22 1.21
N LEU A 173 -15.00 -6.49 2.12
CA LEU A 173 -14.61 -7.86 2.48
C LEU A 173 -15.77 -8.63 3.10
N THR A 174 -16.56 -7.99 3.97
CA THR A 174 -17.75 -8.59 4.58
C THR A 174 -18.78 -8.96 3.51
N LEU A 175 -19.05 -8.07 2.55
CA LEU A 175 -20.00 -8.31 1.47
C LEU A 175 -19.54 -9.43 0.52
N GLN A 176 -18.23 -9.58 0.31
CA GLN A 176 -17.67 -10.67 -0.49
C GLN A 176 -17.89 -12.06 0.15
N GLN A 177 -17.91 -12.13 1.49
CA GLN A 177 -18.11 -13.38 2.24
C GLN A 177 -19.59 -13.73 2.45
N ARG A 178 -20.54 -12.93 1.97
CA ARG A 178 -21.96 -13.15 2.13
C ARG A 178 -22.52 -14.00 1.00
N ASP A 179 -22.80 -15.28 1.29
CA ASP A 179 -23.37 -16.25 0.34
C ASP A 179 -24.88 -16.06 0.11
N ASP A 180 -25.55 -15.27 0.98
CA ASP A 180 -26.97 -14.96 0.90
C ASP A 180 -27.32 -13.83 -0.08
N LEU A 181 -26.32 -13.18 -0.67
CA LEU A 181 -26.48 -12.09 -1.62
C LEU A 181 -26.25 -12.57 -3.05
N ASP A 182 -27.16 -12.20 -3.95
CA ASP A 182 -26.89 -12.29 -5.37
C ASP A 182 -25.92 -11.18 -5.84
N ASP A 183 -25.42 -11.32 -7.08
CA ASP A 183 -24.42 -10.39 -7.62
C ASP A 183 -24.94 -8.94 -7.72
N SER A 184 -26.23 -8.76 -8.02
CA SER A 184 -26.86 -7.44 -8.12
C SER A 184 -26.99 -6.78 -6.76
N GLN A 185 -27.44 -7.52 -5.76
CA GLN A 185 -27.53 -7.04 -4.37
C GLN A 185 -26.16 -6.70 -3.81
N ARG A 186 -25.16 -7.56 -4.07
CA ARG A 186 -23.76 -7.29 -3.66
C ARG A 186 -23.22 -6.02 -4.30
N ALA A 187 -23.43 -5.83 -5.61
CA ALA A 187 -22.99 -4.64 -6.33
C ALA A 187 -23.66 -3.36 -5.80
N GLN A 188 -24.95 -3.38 -5.48
CA GLN A 188 -25.66 -2.25 -4.90
C GLN A 188 -25.13 -1.88 -3.51
N LEU A 189 -24.87 -2.86 -2.64
CA LEU A 189 -24.34 -2.62 -1.31
C LEU A 189 -22.90 -2.10 -1.34
N LEU A 190 -22.07 -2.57 -2.27
CA LEU A 190 -20.73 -2.07 -2.50
C LEU A 190 -20.77 -0.61 -2.99
N GLU A 191 -21.68 -0.26 -3.88
CA GLU A 191 -21.85 1.11 -4.33
C GLU A 191 -22.28 2.04 -3.18
N GLN A 192 -23.24 1.62 -2.35
CA GLN A 192 -23.63 2.37 -1.15
C GLN A 192 -22.47 2.55 -0.16
N ALA A 193 -21.61 1.54 0.00
CA ALA A 193 -20.40 1.67 0.82
C ALA A 193 -19.41 2.68 0.22
N ARG A 194 -19.25 2.69 -1.09
CA ARG A 194 -18.40 3.64 -1.84
C ARG A 194 -18.91 5.08 -1.73
N GLU A 195 -20.23 5.30 -1.79
CA GLU A 195 -20.83 6.63 -1.65
C GLU A 195 -20.51 7.30 -0.31
N ARG A 196 -20.20 6.53 0.73
CA ARG A 196 -19.79 7.05 2.06
C ARG A 196 -18.35 7.53 2.11
N LEU A 197 -17.54 7.22 1.10
CA LEU A 197 -16.15 7.69 1.03
C LEU A 197 -16.11 9.21 0.78
N PRO A 198 -15.13 9.91 1.36
CA PRO A 198 -14.80 11.27 0.93
C PRO A 198 -14.61 11.36 -0.58
N GLU A 199 -15.01 12.47 -1.17
CA GLU A 199 -15.06 12.64 -2.64
C GLU A 199 -13.72 12.30 -3.33
N ALA A 200 -12.60 12.75 -2.75
CA ALA A 200 -11.26 12.47 -3.30
C ALA A 200 -10.94 10.97 -3.35
N LEU A 201 -11.29 10.22 -2.30
CA LEU A 201 -11.10 8.77 -2.24
C LEU A 201 -12.07 8.04 -3.18
N ARG A 202 -13.33 8.45 -3.22
CA ARG A 202 -14.34 7.91 -4.14
C ARG A 202 -13.90 8.07 -5.59
N ALA A 203 -13.42 9.25 -5.98
CA ALA A 203 -12.89 9.50 -7.32
C ALA A 203 -11.64 8.65 -7.62
N SER A 204 -10.80 8.40 -6.63
CA SER A 204 -9.63 7.51 -6.78
C SER A 204 -10.05 6.06 -6.98
N GLU A 205 -10.94 5.53 -6.15
CA GLU A 205 -11.50 4.19 -6.27
C GLU A 205 -12.19 3.98 -7.62
N GLN A 206 -12.99 4.94 -8.04
CA GLN A 206 -13.68 4.88 -9.33
C GLN A 206 -12.69 4.83 -10.51
N ARG A 207 -11.63 5.63 -10.48
CA ARG A 207 -10.57 5.56 -11.51
C ARG A 207 -9.88 4.20 -11.52
N GLN A 208 -9.57 3.66 -10.34
CA GLN A 208 -8.94 2.35 -10.22
C GLN A 208 -9.84 1.23 -10.74
N GLN A 209 -11.13 1.26 -10.40
CA GLN A 209 -12.09 0.28 -10.89
C GLN A 209 -12.23 0.35 -12.41
N LEU A 210 -12.39 1.54 -12.98
CA LEU A 210 -12.44 1.72 -14.44
C LEU A 210 -11.19 1.19 -15.13
N ALA A 211 -10.00 1.38 -14.54
CA ALA A 211 -8.76 0.85 -15.08
C ALA A 211 -8.73 -0.70 -15.05
N LEU A 212 -9.21 -1.32 -13.96
CA LEU A 212 -9.32 -2.79 -13.86
C LEU A 212 -10.34 -3.35 -14.85
N GLU A 213 -11.50 -2.72 -14.99
CA GLU A 213 -12.54 -3.12 -15.96
C GLU A 213 -12.02 -3.01 -17.40
N GLN A 214 -11.27 -1.96 -17.72
CA GLN A 214 -10.64 -1.80 -19.04
C GLN A 214 -9.60 -2.88 -19.30
N LEU A 215 -8.77 -3.20 -18.29
CA LEU A 215 -7.80 -4.28 -18.41
C LEU A 215 -8.51 -5.62 -18.66
N ALA A 216 -9.49 -5.96 -17.85
CA ALA A 216 -10.26 -7.21 -18.00
C ALA A 216 -10.96 -7.30 -19.36
N ARG A 217 -11.52 -6.17 -19.85
CA ARG A 217 -12.16 -6.10 -21.16
C ARG A 217 -11.15 -6.24 -22.30
N SER A 218 -9.98 -5.63 -22.17
CA SER A 218 -8.88 -5.77 -23.12
C SER A 218 -8.41 -7.24 -23.22
N GLU A 219 -8.24 -7.91 -22.10
CA GLU A 219 -7.90 -9.33 -22.07
C GLU A 219 -9.00 -10.22 -22.67
N GLN A 220 -10.27 -9.89 -22.42
CA GLN A 220 -11.39 -10.60 -23.02
C GLN A 220 -11.41 -10.44 -24.53
N LEU A 221 -11.26 -9.22 -25.05
CA LEU A 221 -11.19 -8.97 -26.49
C LEU A 221 -10.07 -9.80 -27.16
N TRP A 222 -8.89 -9.89 -26.51
CA TRP A 222 -7.81 -10.74 -26.98
C TRP A 222 -8.16 -12.23 -26.99
N ARG A 223 -8.79 -12.73 -25.93
CA ARG A 223 -9.23 -14.13 -25.87
C ARG A 223 -10.27 -14.46 -26.94
N ASP A 224 -11.12 -13.52 -27.26
CA ASP A 224 -12.14 -13.63 -28.29
C ASP A 224 -11.58 -13.48 -29.73
N GLY A 225 -10.25 -13.28 -29.85
CA GLY A 225 -9.55 -13.23 -31.13
C GLY A 225 -9.57 -11.87 -31.80
N ALA A 226 -9.79 -10.79 -31.06
CA ALA A 226 -9.71 -9.44 -31.60
C ALA A 226 -8.36 -9.18 -32.27
N ASP A 227 -8.39 -8.53 -33.43
CA ASP A 227 -7.18 -8.12 -34.12
C ASP A 227 -6.59 -6.80 -33.54
N GLU A 228 -5.41 -6.41 -34.03
CA GLU A 228 -4.74 -5.20 -33.54
C GLU A 228 -5.52 -3.93 -33.85
N GLN A 229 -6.30 -3.90 -34.92
CA GLN A 229 -7.11 -2.75 -35.28
C GLN A 229 -8.27 -2.56 -34.29
N GLN A 230 -8.98 -3.64 -33.96
CA GLN A 230 -10.05 -3.64 -32.97
C GLN A 230 -9.54 -3.25 -31.59
N MET A 231 -8.36 -3.74 -31.22
CA MET A 231 -7.74 -3.35 -29.96
C MET A 231 -7.31 -1.88 -29.95
N ARG A 232 -6.79 -1.37 -31.05
CA ARG A 232 -6.46 0.05 -31.21
C ARG A 232 -7.69 0.93 -31.04
N GLU A 233 -8.79 0.58 -31.67
CA GLU A 233 -10.07 1.30 -31.54
C GLU A 233 -10.58 1.30 -30.12
N PHE A 234 -10.51 0.16 -29.45
CA PHE A 234 -10.90 0.04 -28.03
C PHE A 234 -10.03 0.94 -27.12
N LEU A 235 -8.72 0.87 -27.26
CA LEU A 235 -7.80 1.66 -26.43
C LEU A 235 -7.90 3.17 -26.73
N ALA A 236 -8.16 3.56 -27.96
CA ALA A 236 -8.31 4.95 -28.37
C ALA A 236 -9.56 5.64 -27.76
N MET A 237 -10.51 4.89 -27.21
CA MET A 237 -11.61 5.48 -26.47
C MET A 237 -11.17 6.13 -25.17
N THR A 238 -9.99 5.75 -24.64
CA THR A 238 -9.55 6.16 -23.29
C THR A 238 -8.18 6.83 -23.29
N TYR A 239 -7.28 6.41 -24.20
CA TYR A 239 -5.88 6.81 -24.19
C TYR A 239 -5.54 7.66 -25.43
N ASP A 240 -4.57 8.54 -25.29
CA ASP A 240 -3.98 9.29 -26.39
C ASP A 240 -3.24 8.35 -27.38
N PRO A 241 -3.01 8.78 -28.61
CA PRO A 241 -2.42 7.94 -29.66
C PRO A 241 -1.04 7.36 -29.31
N ASP A 242 -0.19 8.12 -28.61
CA ASP A 242 1.16 7.68 -28.23
C ASP A 242 1.08 6.59 -27.14
N THR A 243 0.17 6.75 -26.19
CA THR A 243 -0.10 5.74 -25.17
C THR A 243 -0.69 4.47 -25.79
N VAL A 244 -1.65 4.59 -26.71
CA VAL A 244 -2.20 3.45 -27.47
C VAL A 244 -1.09 2.68 -28.18
N GLN A 245 -0.19 3.38 -28.87
CA GLN A 245 0.91 2.74 -29.58
C GLN A 245 1.85 1.97 -28.62
N ARG A 246 2.19 2.56 -27.46
CA ARG A 246 3.02 1.89 -26.45
C ARG A 246 2.35 0.63 -25.89
N LEU A 247 1.06 0.71 -25.56
CA LEU A 247 0.28 -0.41 -25.06
C LEU A 247 0.19 -1.56 -26.09
N LEU A 248 -0.04 -1.25 -27.36
CA LEU A 248 -0.09 -2.26 -28.43
C LEU A 248 1.26 -2.95 -28.64
N VAL A 249 2.37 -2.21 -28.55
CA VAL A 249 3.73 -2.78 -28.64
C VAL A 249 3.97 -3.73 -27.46
N GLU A 250 3.62 -3.32 -26.24
CA GLU A 250 3.79 -4.14 -25.04
C GLU A 250 2.93 -5.40 -25.07
N GLN A 251 1.67 -5.28 -25.45
CA GLN A 251 0.77 -6.43 -25.62
C GLN A 251 1.24 -7.40 -26.69
N ARG A 252 1.85 -6.90 -27.76
CA ARG A 252 2.43 -7.73 -28.81
C ARG A 252 3.62 -8.53 -28.28
N ARG A 253 4.53 -7.87 -27.54
CA ARG A 253 5.68 -8.52 -26.89
C ARG A 253 5.23 -9.60 -25.91
N GLU A 254 4.22 -9.30 -25.11
CA GLU A 254 3.67 -10.25 -24.13
C GLU A 254 3.07 -11.47 -24.81
N ARG A 255 2.28 -11.30 -25.88
CA ARG A 255 1.74 -12.43 -26.66
C ARG A 255 2.81 -13.28 -27.31
N ASP A 256 3.80 -12.65 -27.93
CA ASP A 256 4.92 -13.37 -28.56
C ASP A 256 5.70 -14.17 -27.50
N TRP A 257 5.85 -13.61 -26.31
CA TRP A 257 6.47 -14.30 -25.19
C TRP A 257 5.62 -15.48 -24.71
N GLN A 258 4.32 -15.29 -24.52
CA GLN A 258 3.39 -16.35 -24.13
C GLN A 258 3.35 -17.50 -25.13
N GLN A 259 3.31 -17.20 -26.42
CA GLN A 259 3.36 -18.22 -27.47
C GLN A 259 4.68 -19.01 -27.44
N ARG A 260 5.81 -18.36 -27.26
CA ARG A 260 7.11 -19.01 -27.10
C ARG A 260 7.17 -19.87 -25.84
N TYR A 261 6.65 -19.36 -24.72
CA TYR A 261 6.61 -20.10 -23.47
C TYR A 261 5.70 -21.34 -23.56
N GLN A 262 4.53 -21.24 -24.17
CA GLN A 262 3.66 -22.39 -24.40
C GLN A 262 4.31 -23.43 -25.34
N ALA A 263 5.01 -22.99 -26.39
CA ALA A 263 5.76 -23.89 -27.27
C ALA A 263 6.87 -24.62 -26.51
N TYR A 264 7.60 -23.90 -25.67
CA TYR A 264 8.62 -24.45 -24.78
C TYR A 264 8.02 -25.50 -23.82
N ARG A 265 6.90 -25.20 -23.16
CA ARG A 265 6.22 -26.13 -22.25
C ARG A 265 5.79 -27.41 -22.94
N ARG A 266 5.20 -27.31 -24.15
CA ARG A 266 4.81 -28.49 -24.96
C ARG A 266 6.03 -29.36 -25.34
N GLU A 267 7.12 -28.73 -25.75
CA GLU A 267 8.34 -29.44 -26.12
C GLU A 267 8.97 -30.12 -24.89
N LEU A 268 9.01 -29.42 -23.74
CA LEU A 268 9.48 -29.96 -22.47
C LEU A 268 8.66 -31.20 -22.04
N ALA A 269 7.32 -31.10 -22.09
CA ALA A 269 6.43 -32.23 -21.75
C ALA A 269 6.69 -33.44 -22.67
N SER A 270 6.92 -33.22 -23.95
CA SER A 270 7.24 -34.30 -24.91
C SER A 270 8.56 -35.00 -24.60
N LEU A 271 9.51 -34.30 -23.98
CA LEU A 271 10.81 -34.87 -23.59
C LEU A 271 10.72 -35.64 -22.27
N GLN A 272 9.97 -35.17 -21.30
CA GLN A 272 9.73 -35.84 -20.02
C GLN A 272 9.07 -37.21 -20.19
N GLY A 273 8.22 -37.37 -21.20
CA GLY A 273 7.59 -38.66 -21.55
C GLY A 273 8.54 -39.74 -22.13
N ARG A 274 9.82 -39.41 -22.37
CA ARG A 274 10.79 -40.31 -23.00
C ARG A 274 11.66 -41.12 -22.03
N GLY A 275 11.42 -41.05 -20.72
CA GLY A 275 12.17 -41.85 -19.72
C GLY A 275 13.62 -41.44 -19.55
N LEU A 276 13.96 -40.18 -19.73
CA LEU A 276 15.32 -39.65 -19.57
C LEU A 276 15.77 -39.67 -18.10
N SER A 277 17.05 -39.74 -17.88
CA SER A 277 17.62 -39.52 -16.53
C SER A 277 17.33 -38.05 -16.08
N THR A 278 17.34 -37.82 -14.79
CA THR A 278 17.14 -36.46 -14.23
C THR A 278 18.18 -35.47 -14.78
N GLU A 279 19.43 -35.91 -14.91
CA GLU A 279 20.54 -35.07 -15.39
C GLU A 279 20.39 -34.72 -16.88
N ASP A 280 20.05 -35.71 -17.72
CA ASP A 280 19.77 -35.48 -19.14
C ASP A 280 18.57 -34.58 -19.34
N GLY A 281 17.53 -34.76 -18.52
CA GLY A 281 16.32 -33.91 -18.53
C GLY A 281 16.64 -32.43 -18.24
N GLU A 282 17.43 -32.16 -17.21
CA GLU A 282 17.87 -30.81 -16.85
C GLU A 282 18.75 -30.16 -17.92
N GLN A 283 19.63 -30.96 -18.53
CA GLN A 283 20.49 -30.46 -19.61
C GLN A 283 19.68 -30.09 -20.84
N LEU A 284 18.73 -30.92 -21.24
CA LEU A 284 17.81 -30.63 -22.35
C LEU A 284 16.94 -29.43 -22.07
N GLN A 285 16.44 -29.28 -20.85
CA GLN A 285 15.67 -28.10 -20.44
C GLN A 285 16.48 -26.82 -20.58
N ARG A 286 17.76 -26.82 -20.15
CA ARG A 286 18.65 -25.67 -20.32
C ARG A 286 18.86 -25.35 -21.79
N GLN A 287 19.14 -26.35 -22.64
CA GLN A 287 19.30 -26.15 -24.08
C GLN A 287 18.05 -25.59 -24.77
N LEU A 288 16.85 -26.06 -24.35
CA LEU A 288 15.58 -25.53 -24.85
C LEU A 288 15.39 -24.06 -24.48
N ARG A 289 15.70 -23.67 -23.23
CA ARG A 289 15.65 -22.28 -22.81
C ARG A 289 16.60 -21.40 -23.62
N GLU A 290 17.83 -21.85 -23.81
CA GLU A 290 18.84 -21.13 -24.59
C GLU A 290 18.46 -20.95 -26.06
N ARG A 291 17.78 -21.94 -26.64
CA ARG A 291 17.31 -21.90 -28.03
C ARG A 291 16.11 -21.00 -28.25
N LEU A 292 15.15 -21.01 -27.32
CA LEU A 292 13.84 -20.37 -27.52
C LEU A 292 13.75 -18.96 -26.93
N PHE A 293 14.65 -18.61 -25.99
CA PHE A 293 14.59 -17.33 -25.28
C PHE A 293 15.91 -16.59 -25.31
N ALA A 294 15.84 -15.29 -25.52
CA ALA A 294 16.98 -14.40 -25.38
C ALA A 294 17.47 -14.37 -23.91
N SER A 295 18.72 -13.96 -23.69
CA SER A 295 19.31 -13.92 -22.35
C SER A 295 18.49 -13.13 -21.32
N GLU A 296 17.86 -12.06 -21.75
CA GLU A 296 16.99 -11.19 -20.95
C GLU A 296 15.68 -11.87 -20.51
N ASP A 297 15.14 -12.80 -21.31
CA ASP A 297 13.91 -13.54 -21.01
C ASP A 297 14.13 -14.78 -20.13
N ARG A 298 15.37 -15.27 -19.99
CA ARG A 298 15.66 -16.55 -19.31
C ARG A 298 15.26 -16.57 -17.84
N HIS A 299 15.52 -15.48 -17.13
CA HIS A 299 15.12 -15.36 -15.73
C HIS A 299 13.60 -15.39 -15.57
N ARG A 300 12.88 -14.79 -16.49
CA ARG A 300 11.42 -14.85 -16.53
C ARG A 300 10.92 -16.28 -16.72
N VAL A 301 11.51 -17.02 -17.67
CA VAL A 301 11.18 -18.44 -17.90
C VAL A 301 11.41 -19.29 -16.64
N GLU A 302 12.54 -19.09 -15.96
CA GLU A 302 12.83 -19.82 -14.71
C GLU A 302 11.81 -19.54 -13.61
N THR A 303 11.38 -18.29 -13.48
CA THR A 303 10.34 -17.90 -12.53
C THR A 303 9.00 -18.59 -12.85
N TYR A 304 8.60 -18.59 -14.11
CA TYR A 304 7.35 -19.25 -14.54
C TYR A 304 7.42 -20.78 -14.41
N ASP A 305 8.56 -21.37 -14.68
CA ASP A 305 8.78 -22.82 -14.45
C ASP A 305 8.68 -23.18 -12.97
N ALA A 306 9.23 -22.34 -12.08
CA ALA A 306 9.14 -22.54 -10.64
C ALA A 306 7.70 -22.40 -10.12
N ILE A 307 6.92 -21.48 -10.69
CA ILE A 307 5.49 -21.34 -10.38
C ILE A 307 4.72 -22.57 -10.86
N ALA A 308 4.93 -22.99 -12.10
CA ALA A 308 4.27 -24.15 -12.69
C ALA A 308 4.58 -25.46 -11.93
N ALA A 309 5.80 -25.61 -11.40
CA ALA A 309 6.18 -26.78 -10.60
C ALA A 309 5.46 -26.84 -9.23
N LYS A 310 4.96 -25.72 -8.72
CA LYS A 310 4.21 -25.64 -7.46
C LYS A 310 2.69 -25.80 -7.64
N GLN A 311 2.18 -25.68 -8.85
CA GLN A 311 0.77 -25.88 -9.15
C GLN A 311 0.58 -27.33 -9.60
N PRO A 312 -0.23 -28.17 -8.90
CA PRO A 312 -0.55 -29.50 -9.41
C PRO A 312 -1.27 -29.34 -10.75
N GLU A 313 -0.84 -30.09 -11.78
CA GLU A 313 -1.58 -30.15 -13.05
C GLU A 313 -3.04 -30.50 -12.75
N PRO A 314 -4.03 -29.78 -13.35
CA PRO A 314 -5.42 -30.24 -13.29
C PRO A 314 -5.45 -31.65 -13.89
N ALA A 315 -5.93 -32.61 -13.10
CA ALA A 315 -6.10 -33.98 -13.54
C ALA A 315 -6.89 -33.97 -14.87
N SER A 316 -6.25 -34.44 -15.92
CA SER A 316 -6.91 -34.67 -17.21
C SER A 316 -8.08 -35.63 -16.94
N GLU A 317 -9.30 -35.11 -16.91
CA GLU A 317 -10.49 -35.98 -16.93
C GLU A 317 -10.46 -36.83 -18.21
N PRO A 318 -10.78 -38.14 -18.10
CA PRO A 318 -10.74 -39.08 -19.21
C PRO A 318 -11.82 -38.84 -20.24
#